data_659a8d2b6e019c83d4986916a0c1e387
#
_entry.id   659a8d2b6e019c83d4986916a0c1e387
#
_cell.length_a   1.000
_cell.length_b   1.000
_cell.length_c   1.000
_cell.angle_alpha   90.00
_cell.angle_beta   90.00
_cell.angle_gamma   90.00
#
_symmetry.space_group_name_H-M   'P 1'
#
loop_
_entity.id
_entity.type
_entity.pdbx_description
1 polymer ?
#
loop_
_entity_poly.entity_id
_entity_poly.type
_entity_poly.pdbx_seq_one_letter_code
_entity_poly.pdbx_strand_id
1 'polypeptide(L)'
;TEPAVGSDLKAMTSRAQRDGDHYVINGSKTFITNGYTANLLVVALRTGDAGSSGVSLMVLETENLPGFRVGRRLHKIGQHISDTAELFFEDLRIPVTQLLGGIEGQGFKQLMSQLPYERTLLAVSAATAIEMAVELTVDYTQQRKAFGQTIADFQNTRFKLAECATTAHVVRSFVNDCIQRLLDGTLENEAAYMAKWWCSEQQCKVMDECLQLFGGYGFMEEYPIARMYTDARIQKIYGGTNEIMKDLIARRLFAR
;
A
#
# COMPACT_ATOMS: atom_id res chain seq x y z
N THR A 1 -8.30 -6.63 5.48
CA THR A 1 -9.47 -5.80 5.15
C THR A 1 -10.70 -6.67 4.96
N GLU A 2 -11.85 -6.24 5.51
CA GLU A 2 -13.15 -6.91 5.38
C GLU A 2 -14.16 -5.91 4.80
N PRO A 3 -15.34 -6.35 4.31
CA PRO A 3 -16.32 -5.44 3.71
C PRO A 3 -16.70 -4.24 4.60
N ALA A 4 -16.73 -4.41 5.92
CA ALA A 4 -17.04 -3.37 6.90
C ALA A 4 -15.81 -2.82 7.65
N VAL A 5 -14.60 -3.33 7.40
CA VAL A 5 -13.39 -3.08 8.20
C VAL A 5 -12.19 -2.77 7.32
N GLY A 6 -11.76 -1.51 7.32
CA GLY A 6 -10.52 -1.07 6.67
C GLY A 6 -9.52 -0.54 7.70
N SER A 7 -9.62 0.76 8.03
CA SER A 7 -8.72 1.43 8.99
C SER A 7 -8.92 0.96 10.43
N ASP A 8 -10.15 0.61 10.82
CA ASP A 8 -10.45 0.07 12.16
C ASP A 8 -10.26 -1.45 12.22
N LEU A 9 -9.00 -1.88 12.26
CA LEU A 9 -8.65 -3.30 12.31
C LEU A 9 -9.20 -4.04 13.54
N LYS A 10 -9.53 -3.32 14.61
CA LYS A 10 -10.08 -3.91 15.83
C LYS A 10 -11.53 -4.38 15.67
N ALA A 11 -12.24 -3.84 14.70
CA ALA A 11 -13.62 -4.20 14.37
C ALA A 11 -13.72 -5.46 13.44
N MET A 12 -12.61 -6.15 13.19
CA MET A 12 -12.56 -7.39 12.39
C MET A 12 -13.59 -8.42 12.89
N THR A 13 -14.33 -9.01 11.95
CA THR A 13 -15.41 -9.96 12.22
C THR A 13 -15.10 -11.39 11.77
N SER A 14 -14.23 -11.57 10.78
CA SER A 14 -13.79 -12.92 10.38
C SER A 14 -13.11 -13.61 11.55
N ARG A 15 -13.58 -14.82 11.87
CA ARG A 15 -13.17 -15.53 13.08
C ARG A 15 -12.70 -16.94 12.80
N ALA A 16 -11.85 -17.44 13.69
CA ALA A 16 -11.41 -18.81 13.74
C ALA A 16 -11.72 -19.35 15.15
N GLN A 17 -12.62 -20.31 15.21
CA GLN A 17 -13.01 -20.93 16.46
C GLN A 17 -12.30 -22.27 16.61
N ARG A 18 -11.64 -22.50 17.73
CA ARG A 18 -10.96 -23.78 17.99
C ARG A 18 -11.96 -24.89 18.23
N ASP A 19 -11.75 -26.02 17.53
CA ASP A 19 -12.53 -27.26 17.64
C ASP A 19 -11.55 -28.42 17.71
N GLY A 20 -11.16 -28.80 18.92
CA GLY A 20 -10.16 -29.84 19.19
C GLY A 20 -8.78 -29.48 18.66
N ASP A 21 -8.30 -30.25 17.69
CA ASP A 21 -7.03 -30.09 17.00
C ASP A 21 -7.14 -29.27 15.70
N HIS A 22 -8.29 -28.65 15.45
CA HIS A 22 -8.56 -27.79 14.29
C HIS A 22 -9.09 -26.41 14.71
N TYR A 23 -9.04 -25.47 13.76
CA TYR A 23 -9.85 -24.24 13.74
C TYR A 23 -10.92 -24.33 12.67
N VAL A 24 -12.12 -23.85 13.00
CA VAL A 24 -13.20 -23.60 12.05
C VAL A 24 -13.25 -22.11 11.75
N ILE A 25 -13.05 -21.74 10.48
CA ILE A 25 -12.93 -20.36 10.03
C ILE A 25 -14.17 -19.98 9.25
N ASN A 26 -14.75 -18.80 9.64
CA ASN A 26 -15.88 -18.20 8.96
C ASN A 26 -15.64 -16.70 8.79
N GLY A 27 -15.99 -16.18 7.60
CA GLY A 27 -15.87 -14.75 7.30
C GLY A 27 -15.51 -14.46 5.86
N SER A 28 -15.11 -13.22 5.60
CA SER A 28 -14.70 -12.79 4.27
C SER A 28 -13.64 -11.69 4.33
N LYS A 29 -12.82 -11.62 3.30
CA LYS A 29 -11.83 -10.57 3.10
C LYS A 29 -12.07 -9.89 1.76
N THR A 30 -11.78 -8.59 1.68
CA THR A 30 -11.93 -7.82 0.45
C THR A 30 -10.68 -7.00 0.16
N PHE A 31 -10.50 -6.59 -1.08
CA PHE A 31 -9.35 -5.85 -1.58
C PHE A 31 -8.02 -6.59 -1.36
N ILE A 32 -8.03 -7.93 -1.45
CA ILE A 32 -6.82 -8.73 -1.21
C ILE A 32 -5.98 -8.76 -2.48
N THR A 33 -4.83 -8.09 -2.42
CA THR A 33 -3.82 -8.12 -3.48
C THR A 33 -3.28 -9.53 -3.66
N ASN A 34 -3.18 -9.96 -4.92
CA ASN A 34 -2.84 -11.33 -5.32
C ASN A 34 -3.81 -12.42 -4.79
N GLY A 35 -4.96 -12.03 -4.25
CA GLY A 35 -5.92 -12.96 -3.67
C GLY A 35 -6.52 -13.95 -4.68
N TYR A 36 -6.47 -13.63 -5.98
CA TYR A 36 -6.93 -14.51 -7.04
C TYR A 36 -5.90 -15.57 -7.42
N THR A 37 -4.63 -15.26 -7.33
CA THR A 37 -3.52 -16.11 -7.79
C THR A 37 -2.71 -16.73 -6.65
N ALA A 38 -2.90 -16.27 -5.41
CA ALA A 38 -2.14 -16.78 -4.26
C ALA A 38 -2.54 -18.24 -3.92
N ASN A 39 -1.54 -19.09 -3.74
CA ASN A 39 -1.68 -20.44 -3.21
C ASN A 39 -1.28 -20.56 -1.73
N LEU A 40 -0.76 -19.48 -1.14
CA LEU A 40 -0.45 -19.34 0.27
C LEU A 40 -0.95 -17.99 0.79
N LEU A 41 -1.70 -18.02 1.88
CA LEU A 41 -2.26 -16.83 2.52
C LEU A 41 -1.86 -16.76 3.99
N VAL A 42 -1.48 -15.59 4.46
CA VAL A 42 -1.43 -15.29 5.90
C VAL A 42 -2.65 -14.45 6.23
N VAL A 43 -3.57 -15.01 7.00
CA VAL A 43 -4.89 -14.42 7.24
C VAL A 43 -5.03 -14.00 8.70
N ALA A 44 -5.36 -12.72 8.92
CA ALA A 44 -5.72 -12.22 10.24
C ALA A 44 -7.17 -12.59 10.57
N LEU A 45 -7.37 -13.25 11.69
CA LEU A 45 -8.66 -13.78 12.14
C LEU A 45 -8.85 -13.51 13.64
N ARG A 46 -10.08 -13.41 14.05
CA ARG A 46 -10.42 -13.30 15.47
C ARG A 46 -10.53 -14.70 16.09
N THR A 47 -9.67 -14.95 17.08
CA THR A 47 -9.69 -16.19 17.89
C THR A 47 -10.20 -15.94 19.31
N GLY A 48 -10.19 -14.69 19.78
CA GLY A 48 -10.65 -14.29 21.12
C GLY A 48 -11.63 -13.15 21.09
N ASP A 49 -11.80 -12.51 22.25
CA ASP A 49 -12.72 -11.39 22.45
C ASP A 49 -12.35 -10.16 21.62
N ALA A 50 -13.18 -9.10 21.72
CA ALA A 50 -12.95 -7.84 21.04
C ALA A 50 -11.58 -7.20 21.44
N GLY A 51 -11.00 -6.46 20.50
CA GLY A 51 -9.73 -5.76 20.72
C GLY A 51 -8.54 -6.41 20.03
N SER A 52 -7.36 -5.89 20.29
CA SER A 52 -6.11 -6.31 19.62
C SER A 52 -5.63 -7.70 20.06
N SER A 53 -5.83 -8.06 21.33
CA SER A 53 -5.46 -9.37 21.87
C SER A 53 -6.31 -10.53 21.40
N GLY A 54 -7.43 -10.27 20.72
CA GLY A 54 -8.29 -11.30 20.14
C GLY A 54 -7.91 -11.64 18.69
N VAL A 55 -6.85 -11.09 18.12
CA VAL A 55 -6.45 -11.31 16.72
C VAL A 55 -5.28 -12.29 16.65
N SER A 56 -5.40 -13.28 15.77
CA SER A 56 -4.34 -14.25 15.45
C SER A 56 -4.08 -14.26 13.94
N LEU A 57 -2.90 -14.71 13.53
CA LEU A 57 -2.55 -14.95 12.13
C LEU A 57 -2.54 -16.45 11.85
N MET A 58 -3.13 -16.85 10.75
CA MET A 58 -3.14 -18.23 10.30
C MET A 58 -2.58 -18.34 8.88
N VAL A 59 -1.83 -19.41 8.63
CA VAL A 59 -1.24 -19.71 7.34
C VAL A 59 -2.14 -20.71 6.63
N LEU A 60 -2.63 -20.37 5.44
CA LEU A 60 -3.52 -21.20 4.65
C LEU A 60 -2.86 -21.56 3.32
N GLU A 61 -2.73 -22.85 3.03
CA GLU A 61 -2.46 -23.34 1.68
C GLU A 61 -3.80 -23.49 0.98
N THR A 62 -4.03 -22.76 -0.10
CA THR A 62 -5.37 -22.58 -0.68
C THR A 62 -5.75 -23.64 -1.71
N GLU A 63 -4.78 -24.45 -2.15
CA GLU A 63 -5.04 -25.49 -3.15
C GLU A 63 -5.94 -26.59 -2.60
N ASN A 64 -7.07 -26.83 -3.26
CA ASN A 64 -8.06 -27.84 -2.87
C ASN A 64 -8.51 -27.75 -1.39
N LEU A 65 -8.61 -26.54 -0.84
CA LEU A 65 -8.97 -26.32 0.56
C LEU A 65 -10.50 -26.18 0.71
N PRO A 66 -11.21 -27.22 1.25
CA PRO A 66 -12.66 -27.18 1.41
C PRO A 66 -13.08 -26.03 2.35
N GLY A 67 -14.12 -25.28 1.98
CA GLY A 67 -14.60 -24.13 2.73
C GLY A 67 -13.87 -22.80 2.39
N PHE A 68 -12.83 -22.84 1.55
CA PHE A 68 -12.21 -21.66 0.98
C PHE A 68 -12.69 -21.39 -0.44
N ARG A 69 -13.02 -20.15 -0.75
CA ARG A 69 -13.42 -19.73 -2.09
C ARG A 69 -12.89 -18.34 -2.42
N VAL A 70 -12.27 -18.23 -3.58
CA VAL A 70 -11.94 -16.94 -4.18
C VAL A 70 -13.21 -16.37 -4.84
N GLY A 71 -13.55 -15.12 -4.52
CA GLY A 71 -14.67 -14.40 -5.07
C GLY A 71 -14.33 -13.69 -6.38
N ARG A 72 -14.90 -12.50 -6.55
CA ARG A 72 -14.66 -11.71 -7.76
C ARG A 72 -13.23 -11.18 -7.79
N ARG A 73 -12.64 -11.19 -8.99
CA ARG A 73 -11.52 -10.31 -9.31
C ARG A 73 -12.05 -8.88 -9.43
N LEU A 74 -11.52 -7.97 -8.62
CA LEU A 74 -11.98 -6.58 -8.56
C LEU A 74 -11.25 -5.74 -9.62
N HIS A 75 -12.00 -4.91 -10.36
CA HIS A 75 -11.45 -3.96 -11.31
C HIS A 75 -11.00 -2.70 -10.58
N LYS A 76 -9.78 -2.27 -10.86
CA LYS A 76 -9.13 -1.11 -10.21
C LYS A 76 -8.89 -0.01 -11.23
N ILE A 77 -8.76 1.23 -10.78
CA ILE A 77 -8.41 2.37 -11.63
C ILE A 77 -6.91 2.40 -12.00
N GLY A 78 -6.08 1.63 -11.31
CA GLY A 78 -4.64 1.47 -11.54
C GLY A 78 -4.14 0.15 -10.98
N GLN A 79 -2.81 -0.08 -11.03
CA GLN A 79 -2.18 -1.33 -10.58
C GLN A 79 -2.75 -2.56 -11.28
N HIS A 80 -3.01 -2.47 -12.60
CA HIS A 80 -3.69 -3.50 -13.37
C HIS A 80 -2.89 -4.80 -13.49
N ILE A 81 -1.57 -4.73 -13.31
CA ILE A 81 -0.68 -5.90 -13.39
C ILE A 81 -0.91 -6.89 -12.23
N SER A 82 -1.27 -6.39 -11.04
CA SER A 82 -1.62 -7.24 -9.91
C SER A 82 -3.13 -7.49 -9.86
N ASP A 83 -3.54 -8.71 -9.51
CA ASP A 83 -4.93 -8.96 -9.19
C ASP A 83 -5.31 -8.43 -7.80
N THR A 84 -6.60 -8.28 -7.58
CA THR A 84 -7.18 -7.97 -6.28
C THR A 84 -8.53 -8.67 -6.21
N ALA A 85 -8.78 -9.44 -5.15
CA ALA A 85 -9.95 -10.30 -5.07
C ALA A 85 -10.66 -10.21 -3.72
N GLU A 86 -11.88 -10.76 -3.70
CA GLU A 86 -12.63 -11.11 -2.49
C GLU A 86 -12.30 -12.55 -2.12
N LEU A 87 -12.19 -12.84 -0.82
CA LEU A 87 -11.97 -14.19 -0.28
C LEU A 87 -13.09 -14.52 0.70
N PHE A 88 -13.56 -15.75 0.67
CA PHE A 88 -14.63 -16.25 1.51
C PHE A 88 -14.21 -17.53 2.23
N PHE A 89 -14.59 -17.61 3.50
CA PHE A 89 -14.35 -18.76 4.38
C PHE A 89 -15.70 -19.22 4.94
N GLU A 90 -16.08 -20.45 4.65
CA GLU A 90 -17.35 -21.05 5.03
C GLU A 90 -17.06 -22.43 5.69
N ASP A 91 -17.14 -22.46 7.02
CA ASP A 91 -16.78 -23.63 7.84
C ASP A 91 -15.43 -24.27 7.45
N LEU A 92 -14.49 -23.43 7.04
CA LEU A 92 -13.15 -23.86 6.64
C LEU A 92 -12.42 -24.45 7.83
N ARG A 93 -11.99 -25.71 7.72
CA ARG A 93 -11.24 -26.40 8.78
C ARG A 93 -9.76 -26.47 8.45
N ILE A 94 -8.94 -26.01 9.39
CA ILE A 94 -7.47 -26.10 9.30
C ILE A 94 -6.89 -26.66 10.60
N PRO A 95 -5.75 -27.39 10.56
CA PRO A 95 -5.05 -27.84 11.76
C PRO A 95 -4.58 -26.68 12.65
N VAL A 96 -4.55 -26.89 13.96
CA VAL A 96 -4.05 -25.88 14.92
C VAL A 96 -2.58 -25.51 14.67
N THR A 97 -1.82 -26.36 14.00
CA THR A 97 -0.41 -26.10 13.62
C THR A 97 -0.25 -24.97 12.60
N GLN A 98 -1.33 -24.57 11.93
CA GLN A 98 -1.32 -23.44 11.00
C GLN A 98 -1.47 -22.08 11.70
N LEU A 99 -1.59 -22.05 13.02
CA LEU A 99 -1.50 -20.81 13.81
C LEU A 99 -0.07 -20.27 13.80
N LEU A 100 0.13 -19.10 13.23
CA LEU A 100 1.44 -18.47 13.13
C LEU A 100 2.02 -18.12 14.51
N GLY A 101 3.14 -18.74 14.86
CA GLY A 101 3.79 -18.57 16.17
C GLY A 101 3.19 -19.40 17.31
N GLY A 102 2.15 -20.22 17.06
CA GLY A 102 1.61 -21.20 17.99
C GLY A 102 0.84 -20.64 19.20
N ILE A 103 0.70 -19.33 19.34
CA ILE A 103 0.02 -18.65 20.46
C ILE A 103 -1.07 -17.73 19.91
N GLU A 104 -2.32 -17.96 20.34
CA GLU A 104 -3.45 -17.12 19.98
C GLU A 104 -3.28 -15.68 20.53
N GLY A 105 -3.91 -14.72 19.85
CA GLY A 105 -3.93 -13.31 20.29
C GLY A 105 -2.66 -12.52 20.00
N GLN A 106 -1.65 -13.10 19.36
CA GLN A 106 -0.41 -12.41 19.01
C GLN A 106 -0.44 -11.73 17.62
N GLY A 107 -1.45 -12.00 16.81
CA GLY A 107 -1.52 -11.57 15.42
C GLY A 107 -1.45 -10.06 15.24
N PHE A 108 -2.11 -9.28 16.09
CA PHE A 108 -2.03 -7.83 16.02
C PHE A 108 -0.60 -7.31 16.28
N LYS A 109 0.10 -7.87 17.27
CA LYS A 109 1.50 -7.51 17.57
C LYS A 109 2.43 -7.89 16.41
N GLN A 110 2.23 -9.08 15.85
CA GLN A 110 3.00 -9.58 14.69
C GLN A 110 2.83 -8.63 13.47
N LEU A 111 1.60 -8.21 13.17
CA LEU A 111 1.34 -7.24 12.09
C LEU A 111 2.00 -5.89 12.38
N MET A 112 1.81 -5.35 13.58
CA MET A 112 2.34 -4.03 13.94
C MET A 112 3.87 -3.96 13.88
N SER A 113 4.57 -5.06 14.19
CA SER A 113 6.03 -5.11 14.12
C SER A 113 6.59 -4.98 12.69
N GLN A 114 5.81 -5.34 11.66
CA GLN A 114 6.24 -5.28 10.26
C GLN A 114 5.84 -3.97 9.55
N LEU A 115 4.88 -3.22 10.10
CA LEU A 115 4.37 -2.01 9.44
C LEU A 115 5.42 -0.92 9.19
N PRO A 116 6.42 -0.66 10.05
CA PRO A 116 7.47 0.32 9.74
C PRO A 116 8.26 -0.05 8.49
N TYR A 117 8.60 -1.33 8.34
CA TYR A 117 9.27 -1.86 7.14
C TYR A 117 8.39 -1.68 5.89
N GLU A 118 7.14 -2.15 5.92
CA GLU A 118 6.21 -2.04 4.80
C GLU A 118 5.98 -0.59 4.38
N ARG A 119 5.78 0.33 5.33
CA ARG A 119 5.59 1.76 5.06
C ARG A 119 6.81 2.42 4.45
N THR A 120 8.01 1.99 4.87
CA THR A 120 9.26 2.46 4.25
C THR A 120 9.36 1.99 2.80
N LEU A 121 8.99 0.74 2.49
CA LEU A 121 8.93 0.25 1.11
C LEU A 121 7.96 1.05 0.23
N LEU A 122 6.81 1.45 0.78
CA LEU A 122 5.87 2.32 0.06
C LEU A 122 6.48 3.69 -0.23
N ALA A 123 7.24 4.26 0.71
CA ALA A 123 7.95 5.52 0.50
C ALA A 123 9.07 5.38 -0.55
N VAL A 124 9.81 4.27 -0.55
CA VAL A 124 10.82 3.95 -1.58
C VAL A 124 10.18 3.89 -2.96
N SER A 125 9.07 3.17 -3.09
CA SER A 125 8.33 3.06 -4.35
C SER A 125 7.83 4.43 -4.84
N ALA A 126 7.34 5.27 -3.93
CA ALA A 126 6.90 6.63 -4.24
C ALA A 126 8.07 7.50 -4.74
N ALA A 127 9.22 7.46 -4.07
CA ALA A 127 10.42 8.22 -4.46
C ALA A 127 10.90 7.85 -5.87
N THR A 128 11.01 6.55 -6.14
CA THR A 128 11.45 6.05 -7.45
C THR A 128 10.45 6.41 -8.56
N ALA A 129 9.16 6.32 -8.28
CA ALA A 129 8.14 6.73 -9.24
C ALA A 129 8.18 8.25 -9.54
N ILE A 130 8.41 9.09 -8.53
CA ILE A 130 8.58 10.54 -8.71
C ILE A 130 9.77 10.82 -9.63
N GLU A 131 10.93 10.22 -9.36
CA GLU A 131 12.15 10.39 -10.18
C GLU A 131 11.91 10.00 -11.63
N MET A 132 11.33 8.82 -11.86
CA MET A 132 10.98 8.34 -13.20
C MET A 132 10.00 9.27 -13.93
N ALA A 133 8.98 9.78 -13.23
CA ALA A 133 8.02 10.70 -13.84
C ALA A 133 8.67 12.00 -14.29
N VAL A 134 9.58 12.56 -13.48
CA VAL A 134 10.35 13.76 -13.84
C VAL A 134 11.23 13.49 -15.05
N GLU A 135 11.99 12.40 -15.07
CA GLU A 135 12.85 12.02 -16.18
C GLU A 135 12.06 11.88 -17.50
N LEU A 136 11.00 11.09 -17.49
CA LEU A 136 10.12 10.90 -18.66
C LEU A 136 9.52 12.23 -19.16
N THR A 137 9.19 13.14 -18.23
CA THR A 137 8.57 14.41 -18.60
C THR A 137 9.60 15.39 -19.16
N VAL A 138 10.84 15.40 -18.65
CA VAL A 138 11.95 16.16 -19.22
C VAL A 138 12.19 15.74 -20.65
N ASP A 139 12.35 14.43 -20.88
CA ASP A 139 12.61 13.88 -22.22
C ASP A 139 11.47 14.20 -23.22
N TYR A 140 10.23 14.03 -22.77
CA TYR A 140 9.06 14.35 -23.61
C TYR A 140 8.99 15.83 -23.97
N THR A 141 9.17 16.74 -23.00
CA THR A 141 9.03 18.17 -23.22
C THR A 141 10.15 18.75 -24.07
N GLN A 142 11.35 18.16 -24.08
CA GLN A 142 12.44 18.50 -24.98
C GLN A 142 12.18 18.10 -26.44
N GLN A 143 11.41 17.06 -26.67
CA GLN A 143 11.11 16.55 -28.00
C GLN A 143 9.83 17.16 -28.59
N ARG A 144 8.81 17.36 -27.78
CA ARG A 144 7.50 17.88 -28.19
C ARG A 144 7.57 19.36 -28.53
N LYS A 145 7.11 19.76 -29.72
CA LYS A 145 7.06 21.15 -30.18
C LYS A 145 5.64 21.67 -30.30
N ALA A 146 5.46 22.94 -29.92
CA ALA A 146 4.25 23.73 -30.12
C ALA A 146 4.63 25.21 -30.23
N PHE A 147 3.87 25.98 -30.98
CA PHE A 147 4.10 27.42 -31.17
C PHE A 147 5.53 27.79 -31.62
N GLY A 148 6.16 26.93 -32.43
CA GLY A 148 7.48 27.15 -33.01
C GLY A 148 8.67 26.81 -32.11
N GLN A 149 8.46 26.29 -30.90
CA GLN A 149 9.53 25.93 -29.95
C GLN A 149 9.21 24.63 -29.21
N THR A 150 10.15 24.08 -28.46
CA THR A 150 9.89 22.90 -27.63
C THR A 150 9.01 23.26 -26.43
N ILE A 151 8.27 22.27 -25.89
CA ILE A 151 7.49 22.51 -24.64
C ILE A 151 8.42 22.92 -23.49
N ALA A 152 9.65 22.40 -23.46
CA ALA A 152 10.67 22.74 -22.46
C ALA A 152 11.11 24.22 -22.53
N ASP A 153 10.96 24.90 -23.68
CA ASP A 153 11.34 26.31 -23.82
C ASP A 153 10.37 27.27 -23.12
N PHE A 154 9.14 26.84 -22.83
CA PHE A 154 8.17 27.67 -22.11
C PHE A 154 8.57 27.83 -20.63
N GLN A 155 8.52 29.06 -20.13
CA GLN A 155 8.93 29.38 -18.75
C GLN A 155 8.13 28.58 -17.72
N ASN A 156 6.81 28.44 -17.91
CA ASN A 156 5.95 27.67 -17.00
C ASN A 156 6.39 26.19 -16.90
N THR A 157 6.72 25.56 -18.04
CA THR A 157 7.21 24.17 -18.06
C THR A 157 8.49 24.04 -17.25
N ARG A 158 9.45 24.96 -17.44
CA ARG A 158 10.71 24.95 -16.68
C ARG A 158 10.48 25.12 -15.17
N PHE A 159 9.56 25.99 -14.78
CA PHE A 159 9.24 26.18 -13.36
C PHE A 159 8.61 24.92 -12.77
N LYS A 160 7.64 24.32 -13.44
CA LYS A 160 6.99 23.08 -13.00
C LYS A 160 7.98 21.92 -12.87
N LEU A 161 8.85 21.74 -13.86
CA LEU A 161 9.88 20.69 -13.80
C LEU A 161 10.93 20.95 -12.69
N ALA A 162 11.29 22.21 -12.44
CA ALA A 162 12.18 22.54 -11.33
C ALA A 162 11.53 22.23 -9.97
N GLU A 163 10.23 22.52 -9.78
CA GLU A 163 9.45 22.17 -8.58
C GLU A 163 9.38 20.65 -8.40
N CYS A 164 9.07 19.90 -9.48
CA CYS A 164 9.00 18.45 -9.46
C CYS A 164 10.37 17.80 -9.15
N ALA A 165 11.45 18.30 -9.78
CA ALA A 165 12.81 17.80 -9.54
C ALA A 165 13.28 18.10 -8.11
N THR A 166 12.96 19.27 -7.58
CA THR A 166 13.24 19.60 -6.18
C THR A 166 12.50 18.67 -5.23
N THR A 167 11.21 18.40 -5.51
CA THR A 167 10.39 17.45 -4.73
C THR A 167 11.00 16.04 -4.78
N ALA A 168 11.43 15.57 -5.95
CA ALA A 168 12.11 14.29 -6.11
C ALA A 168 13.34 14.19 -5.22
N HIS A 169 14.19 15.24 -5.22
CA HIS A 169 15.41 15.27 -4.42
C HIS A 169 15.13 15.26 -2.90
N VAL A 170 14.17 16.05 -2.44
CA VAL A 170 13.78 16.09 -1.01
C VAL A 170 13.20 14.75 -0.56
N VAL A 171 12.28 14.18 -1.36
CA VAL A 171 11.69 12.86 -1.08
C VAL A 171 12.77 11.78 -1.02
N ARG A 172 13.68 11.75 -2.00
CA ARG A 172 14.80 10.78 -2.04
C ARG A 172 15.71 10.90 -0.81
N SER A 173 16.05 12.12 -0.42
CA SER A 173 16.90 12.37 0.76
C SER A 173 16.24 11.83 2.04
N PHE A 174 14.95 12.09 2.22
CA PHE A 174 14.20 11.59 3.38
C PHE A 174 14.06 10.06 3.38
N VAL A 175 13.78 9.48 2.21
CA VAL A 175 13.68 8.01 2.06
C VAL A 175 15.01 7.33 2.35
N ASN A 176 16.14 7.90 1.90
CA ASN A 176 17.48 7.35 2.16
C ASN A 176 17.80 7.37 3.67
N ASP A 177 17.43 8.44 4.41
CA ASP A 177 17.56 8.47 5.88
C ASP A 177 16.72 7.35 6.54
N CYS A 178 15.47 7.15 6.08
CA CYS A 178 14.61 6.08 6.59
C CYS A 178 15.19 4.68 6.28
N ILE A 179 15.74 4.47 5.10
CA ILE A 179 16.41 3.19 4.73
C ILE A 179 17.60 2.95 5.65
N GLN A 180 18.47 3.95 5.84
CA GLN A 180 19.64 3.80 6.71
C GLN A 180 19.23 3.44 8.13
N ARG A 181 18.26 4.15 8.71
CA ARG A 181 17.73 3.85 10.04
C ARG A 181 17.09 2.46 10.12
N LEU A 182 16.44 2.01 9.05
CA LEU A 182 15.86 0.66 8.99
C LEU A 182 16.95 -0.40 9.03
N LEU A 183 18.03 -0.23 8.27
CA LEU A 183 19.17 -1.15 8.24
C LEU A 183 19.92 -1.18 9.59
N ASP A 184 20.02 -0.04 10.25
CA ASP A 184 20.66 0.10 11.57
C ASP A 184 19.75 -0.37 12.73
N GLY A 185 18.48 -0.75 12.44
CA GLY A 185 17.50 -1.14 13.46
C GLY A 185 17.04 0.02 14.35
N THR A 186 17.21 1.27 13.91
CA THR A 186 16.90 2.49 14.66
C THR A 186 15.71 3.28 14.09
N LEU A 187 15.03 2.73 13.08
CA LEU A 187 13.87 3.40 12.48
C LEU A 187 12.71 3.44 13.47
N GLU A 188 12.34 4.63 13.90
CA GLU A 188 11.15 4.86 14.72
C GLU A 188 9.87 4.75 13.87
N ASN A 189 8.80 4.25 14.48
CA ASN A 189 7.49 4.14 13.84
C ASN A 189 7.01 5.47 13.26
N GLU A 190 7.29 6.57 13.96
CA GLU A 190 6.90 7.93 13.57
C GLU A 190 7.55 8.35 12.24
N ALA A 191 8.84 8.08 12.06
CA ALA A 191 9.55 8.35 10.82
C ALA A 191 8.93 7.57 9.65
N ALA A 192 8.56 6.31 9.87
CA ALA A 192 7.87 5.50 8.86
C ALA A 192 6.46 6.05 8.52
N TYR A 193 5.72 6.59 9.51
CA TYR A 193 4.44 7.26 9.27
C TYR A 193 4.62 8.52 8.42
N MET A 194 5.61 9.35 8.77
CA MET A 194 5.96 10.56 8.02
C MET A 194 6.38 10.23 6.59
N ALA A 195 7.25 9.25 6.40
CA ALA A 195 7.71 8.82 5.08
C ALA A 195 6.55 8.33 4.22
N LYS A 196 5.70 7.46 4.74
CA LYS A 196 4.56 6.91 4.00
C LYS A 196 3.61 8.00 3.54
N TRP A 197 3.10 8.86 4.43
CA TRP A 197 2.11 9.84 4.03
C TRP A 197 2.71 10.95 3.17
N TRP A 198 3.89 11.46 3.52
CA TRP A 198 4.51 12.56 2.78
C TRP A 198 4.90 12.14 1.36
N CYS A 199 5.63 11.03 1.22
CA CYS A 199 6.09 10.56 -0.09
C CYS A 199 4.92 10.21 -1.01
N SER A 200 3.88 9.53 -0.51
CA SER A 200 2.69 9.20 -1.32
C SER A 200 1.88 10.45 -1.72
N GLU A 201 1.85 11.47 -0.88
CA GLU A 201 1.21 12.75 -1.19
C GLU A 201 1.98 13.49 -2.29
N GLN A 202 3.32 13.56 -2.16
CA GLN A 202 4.16 14.20 -3.17
C GLN A 202 4.12 13.43 -4.50
N GLN A 203 4.10 12.10 -4.45
CA GLN A 203 3.96 11.28 -5.65
C GLN A 203 2.72 11.66 -6.44
N CYS A 204 1.54 11.70 -5.82
CA CYS A 204 0.32 12.07 -6.51
C CYS A 204 0.38 13.48 -7.11
N LYS A 205 0.98 14.45 -6.41
CA LYS A 205 1.15 15.83 -6.90
C LYS A 205 2.09 15.88 -8.11
N VAL A 206 3.25 15.23 -8.03
CA VAL A 206 4.21 15.20 -9.14
C VAL A 206 3.63 14.48 -10.36
N MET A 207 2.89 13.37 -10.15
CA MET A 207 2.24 12.67 -11.27
C MET A 207 1.23 13.57 -11.99
N ASP A 208 0.46 14.36 -11.25
CA ASP A 208 -0.52 15.30 -11.82
C ASP A 208 0.15 16.38 -12.67
N GLU A 209 1.18 17.03 -12.11
CA GLU A 209 1.96 18.06 -12.81
C GLU A 209 2.68 17.51 -14.07
N CYS A 210 3.30 16.34 -13.95
CA CYS A 210 3.97 15.68 -15.06
C CYS A 210 2.98 15.30 -16.17
N LEU A 211 1.86 14.65 -15.82
CA LEU A 211 0.82 14.28 -16.77
C LEU A 211 0.29 15.50 -17.53
N GLN A 212 0.07 16.62 -16.83
CA GLN A 212 -0.39 17.87 -17.47
C GLN A 212 0.57 18.34 -18.55
N LEU A 213 1.89 18.21 -18.37
CA LEU A 213 2.90 18.60 -19.35
C LEU A 213 2.92 17.73 -20.60
N PHE A 214 2.37 16.51 -20.57
CA PHE A 214 2.16 15.67 -21.74
C PHE A 214 0.95 16.10 -22.59
N GLY A 215 0.04 16.93 -22.03
CA GLY A 215 -1.19 17.32 -22.71
C GLY A 215 -2.06 16.11 -23.03
N GLY A 216 -2.69 16.06 -24.20
CA GLY A 216 -3.58 14.96 -24.60
C GLY A 216 -2.91 13.57 -24.56
N TYR A 217 -1.61 13.49 -24.83
CA TYR A 217 -0.87 12.24 -24.73
C TYR A 217 -0.73 11.72 -23.29
N GLY A 218 -0.75 12.61 -22.29
CA GLY A 218 -0.76 12.23 -20.87
C GLY A 218 -2.03 11.48 -20.44
N PHE A 219 -3.11 11.58 -21.22
CA PHE A 219 -4.39 10.90 -20.96
C PHE A 219 -4.52 9.55 -21.67
N MET A 220 -3.53 9.17 -22.46
CA MET A 220 -3.52 7.92 -23.23
C MET A 220 -2.74 6.82 -22.49
N GLU A 221 -3.33 5.64 -22.33
CA GLU A 221 -2.75 4.50 -21.59
C GLU A 221 -1.45 3.96 -22.21
N GLU A 222 -1.19 4.25 -23.47
CA GLU A 222 0.06 3.92 -24.17
C GLU A 222 1.27 4.68 -23.59
N TYR A 223 1.02 5.84 -23.00
CA TYR A 223 2.06 6.63 -22.36
C TYR A 223 2.25 6.22 -20.88
N PRO A 224 3.50 5.94 -20.46
CA PRO A 224 3.78 5.50 -19.08
C PRO A 224 3.21 6.44 -18.02
N ILE A 225 3.25 7.76 -18.26
CA ILE A 225 2.78 8.77 -17.29
C ILE A 225 1.29 8.60 -16.94
N ALA A 226 0.44 8.18 -17.89
CA ALA A 226 -0.98 7.92 -17.64
C ALA A 226 -1.16 6.77 -16.63
N ARG A 227 -0.40 5.67 -16.82
CA ARG A 227 -0.42 4.54 -15.89
C ARG A 227 0.17 4.91 -14.53
N MET A 228 1.28 5.65 -14.52
CA MET A 228 1.90 6.13 -13.27
C MET A 228 0.95 7.02 -12.45
N TYR A 229 0.16 7.86 -13.12
CA TYR A 229 -0.86 8.69 -12.47
C TYR A 229 -1.95 7.85 -11.80
N THR A 230 -2.53 6.88 -12.48
CA THR A 230 -3.58 6.01 -11.92
C THR A 230 -3.02 5.09 -10.83
N ASP A 231 -1.82 4.56 -11.02
CA ASP A 231 -1.16 3.68 -10.07
C ASP A 231 -0.76 4.39 -8.76
N ALA A 232 -0.39 5.66 -8.84
CA ALA A 232 -0.02 6.45 -7.67
C ALA A 232 -1.19 6.65 -6.68
N ARG A 233 -2.44 6.64 -7.17
CA ARG A 233 -3.59 7.05 -6.35
C ARG A 233 -3.82 6.15 -5.14
N ILE A 234 -3.56 4.85 -5.24
CA ILE A 234 -3.74 3.88 -4.15
C ILE A 234 -2.73 4.08 -3.01
N GLN A 235 -1.57 4.66 -3.30
CA GLN A 235 -0.50 4.89 -2.31
C GLN A 235 -0.96 5.67 -1.08
N LYS A 236 -1.96 6.54 -1.24
CA LYS A 236 -2.53 7.34 -0.15
C LYS A 236 -3.52 6.54 0.72
N ILE A 237 -3.90 5.34 0.31
CA ILE A 237 -4.98 4.54 0.92
C ILE A 237 -4.42 3.31 1.64
N TYR A 238 -3.67 2.46 0.95
CA TYR A 238 -3.16 1.21 1.53
C TYR A 238 -1.97 1.43 2.48
N GLY A 239 -1.61 0.41 3.26
CA GLY A 239 -0.60 0.53 4.31
C GLY A 239 -1.00 1.45 5.47
N GLY A 240 -2.31 1.73 5.58
CA GLY A 240 -2.93 2.77 6.39
C GLY A 240 -3.09 4.08 5.62
N THR A 241 -4.30 4.67 5.65
CA THR A 241 -4.56 5.93 4.93
C THR A 241 -3.66 7.07 5.42
N ASN A 242 -3.43 8.07 4.59
CA ASN A 242 -2.61 9.23 4.97
C ASN A 242 -3.20 9.96 6.19
N GLU A 243 -4.53 9.93 6.36
CA GLU A 243 -5.23 10.46 7.54
C GLU A 243 -4.85 9.69 8.81
N ILE A 244 -4.81 8.36 8.75
CA ILE A 244 -4.35 7.52 9.87
C ILE A 244 -2.87 7.80 10.19
N MET A 245 -2.01 7.96 9.19
CA MET A 245 -0.61 8.31 9.42
C MET A 245 -0.48 9.66 10.15
N LYS A 246 -1.21 10.68 9.70
CA LYS A 246 -1.23 12.02 10.34
C LYS A 246 -1.76 11.96 11.76
N ASP A 247 -2.81 11.19 12.04
CA ASP A 247 -3.35 10.99 13.38
C ASP A 247 -2.32 10.32 14.31
N LEU A 248 -1.62 9.27 13.83
CA LEU A 248 -0.58 8.59 14.61
C LEU A 248 0.60 9.52 14.93
N ILE A 249 1.03 10.36 14.00
CA ILE A 249 2.06 11.38 14.22
C ILE A 249 1.58 12.41 15.25
N ALA A 250 0.37 12.93 15.08
CA ALA A 250 -0.21 13.92 16.00
C ALA A 250 -0.31 13.38 17.44
N ARG A 251 -0.77 12.15 17.62
CA ARG A 251 -0.81 11.49 18.94
C ARG A 251 0.55 11.45 19.61
N ARG A 252 1.62 11.23 18.85
CA ARG A 252 2.99 11.21 19.39
C ARG A 252 3.45 12.61 19.81
N LEU A 253 3.13 13.64 19.01
CA LEU A 253 3.45 15.03 19.33
C LEU A 253 2.79 15.52 20.63
N PHE A 254 1.59 15.04 20.94
CA PHE A 254 0.81 15.43 22.11
C PHE A 254 0.91 14.43 23.28
N ALA A 255 1.53 13.26 23.09
CA ALA A 255 1.84 12.34 24.18
C ALA A 255 3.03 12.92 24.95
N ARG A 256 2.76 13.59 26.04
CA ARG A 256 3.75 14.05 27.03
C ARG A 256 3.84 13.07 28.20
#